data_b93f51b41244695284a7b36d9ac85351
#
_entry.id   b93f51b41244695284a7b36d9ac85351
#
_cell.length_a   1.000
_cell.length_b   1.000
_cell.length_c   1.000
_cell.angle_alpha   90.00
_cell.angle_beta   90.00
_cell.angle_gamma   90.00
#
_symmetry.space_group_name_H-M   'P 1'
#
loop_
_entity.id
_entity.type
_entity.pdbx_description
1 polymer ?
#
loop_
_entity_poly.entity_id
_entity_poly.type
_entity_poly.pdbx_seq_one_letter_code
_entity_poly.pdbx_strand_id
1 'polypeptide(L)'
;MFRKTIVTITLLLCGLWFIGNGSYIHAKAILAQLLLEAAWTETLNGRKEVKPWPWADTWPVSRLTVPRLGISRIVLAGANGSALAFGPGHLFKSASPGDKGNIVIAGHRDTHFSFLRDLKIGDSLEIQMVNSKTLIYQITDTTIVDENDTEFLVSDDERLLTLITCYPFDAIETGGPQRYLVIAKYKIERTFI
;
A
#
# COMPACT_ATOMS: atom_id res chain seq x y z
N MET A 1 -45.55 30.14 1.99
CA MET A 1 -45.56 28.69 1.66
C MET A 1 -44.53 28.35 0.58
N PHE A 2 -44.55 29.01 -0.55
CA PHE A 2 -43.68 28.82 -1.70
C PHE A 2 -42.15 28.85 -1.40
N ARG A 3 -41.69 29.79 -0.59
CA ARG A 3 -40.27 29.93 -0.20
C ARG A 3 -39.74 28.73 0.63
N LYS A 4 -40.57 28.16 1.51
CA LYS A 4 -40.19 26.97 2.28
C LYS A 4 -40.08 25.75 1.38
N THR A 5 -41.00 25.57 0.42
CA THR A 5 -40.97 24.47 -0.54
C THR A 5 -39.72 24.51 -1.44
N ILE A 6 -39.33 25.70 -1.92
CA ILE A 6 -38.09 25.86 -2.71
C ILE A 6 -36.88 25.44 -1.89
N VAL A 7 -36.74 25.94 -0.65
CA VAL A 7 -35.61 25.58 0.23
C VAL A 7 -35.54 24.07 0.44
N THR A 8 -36.69 23.41 0.70
CA THR A 8 -36.73 21.97 0.90
C THR A 8 -36.28 21.21 -0.38
N ILE A 9 -36.77 21.61 -1.54
CA ILE A 9 -36.37 20.98 -2.82
C ILE A 9 -34.87 21.17 -3.08
N THR A 10 -34.36 22.37 -2.87
CA THR A 10 -32.92 22.66 -3.03
C THR A 10 -32.06 21.79 -2.13
N LEU A 11 -32.43 21.66 -0.83
CA LEU A 11 -31.69 20.79 0.11
C LEU A 11 -31.74 19.33 -0.31
N LEU A 12 -32.90 18.83 -0.78
CA LEU A 12 -33.02 17.46 -1.28
C LEU A 12 -32.14 17.21 -2.51
N LEU A 13 -32.13 18.15 -3.48
CA LEU A 13 -31.28 18.04 -4.67
C LEU A 13 -29.79 18.07 -4.31
N CYS A 14 -29.38 18.97 -3.39
CA CYS A 14 -28.01 18.99 -2.89
C CYS A 14 -27.65 17.67 -2.19
N GLY A 15 -28.52 17.14 -1.33
CA GLY A 15 -28.30 15.85 -0.67
C GLY A 15 -28.14 14.70 -1.65
N LEU A 16 -29.01 14.61 -2.66
CA LEU A 16 -28.91 13.62 -3.74
C LEU A 16 -27.61 13.76 -4.54
N TRP A 17 -27.19 14.97 -4.83
CA TRP A 17 -25.91 15.24 -5.49
C TRP A 17 -24.71 14.74 -4.70
N PHE A 18 -24.64 15.02 -3.39
CA PHE A 18 -23.55 14.56 -2.53
C PHE A 18 -23.52 13.04 -2.40
N ILE A 19 -24.70 12.40 -2.23
CA ILE A 19 -24.81 10.95 -2.19
C ILE A 19 -24.36 10.34 -3.52
N GLY A 20 -24.80 10.89 -4.64
CA GLY A 20 -24.41 10.43 -5.98
C GLY A 20 -22.90 10.49 -6.21
N ASN A 21 -22.27 11.62 -5.87
CA ASN A 21 -20.81 11.77 -5.99
C ASN A 21 -20.05 10.82 -5.05
N GLY A 22 -20.47 10.68 -3.80
CA GLY A 22 -19.86 9.75 -2.85
C GLY A 22 -19.92 8.30 -3.34
N SER A 23 -21.11 7.87 -3.82
CA SER A 23 -21.32 6.53 -4.38
C SER A 23 -20.46 6.29 -5.62
N TYR A 24 -20.32 7.28 -6.51
CA TYR A 24 -19.49 7.20 -7.69
C TYR A 24 -18.01 7.01 -7.35
N ILE A 25 -17.48 7.79 -6.40
CA ILE A 25 -16.08 7.67 -5.95
C ILE A 25 -15.83 6.29 -5.35
N HIS A 26 -16.77 5.82 -4.52
CA HIS A 26 -16.67 4.49 -3.89
C HIS A 26 -16.69 3.36 -4.93
N ALA A 27 -17.60 3.43 -5.91
CA ALA A 27 -17.66 2.45 -7.00
C ALA A 27 -16.38 2.44 -7.83
N LYS A 28 -15.78 3.59 -8.12
CA LYS A 28 -14.47 3.69 -8.81
C LYS A 28 -13.36 3.03 -8.00
N ALA A 29 -13.33 3.22 -6.68
CA ALA A 29 -12.32 2.60 -5.82
C ALA A 29 -12.44 1.06 -5.83
N ILE A 30 -13.65 0.52 -5.74
CA ILE A 30 -13.90 -0.92 -5.85
C ILE A 30 -13.45 -1.45 -7.21
N LEU A 31 -13.86 -0.78 -8.30
CA LEU A 31 -13.46 -1.18 -9.66
C LEU A 31 -11.94 -1.20 -9.82
N ALA A 32 -11.24 -0.18 -9.29
CA ALA A 32 -9.78 -0.13 -9.35
C ALA A 32 -9.13 -1.32 -8.63
N GLN A 33 -9.64 -1.73 -7.46
CA GLN A 33 -9.13 -2.92 -6.76
C GLN A 33 -9.39 -4.21 -7.54
N LEU A 34 -10.57 -4.36 -8.19
CA LEU A 34 -10.85 -5.52 -9.03
C LEU A 34 -9.93 -5.60 -10.25
N LEU A 35 -9.65 -4.46 -10.89
CA LEU A 35 -8.72 -4.39 -12.01
C LEU A 35 -7.28 -4.67 -11.59
N LEU A 36 -6.86 -4.24 -10.41
CA LEU A 36 -5.55 -4.56 -9.83
C LEU A 36 -5.43 -6.06 -9.54
N GLU A 37 -6.47 -6.70 -8.99
CA GLU A 37 -6.49 -8.16 -8.76
C GLU A 37 -6.42 -8.93 -10.07
N ALA A 38 -7.13 -8.49 -11.10
CA ALA A 38 -7.05 -9.09 -12.44
C ALA A 38 -5.64 -8.96 -13.03
N ALA A 39 -5.04 -7.76 -12.95
CA ALA A 39 -3.67 -7.52 -13.41
C ALA A 39 -2.64 -8.35 -12.64
N TRP A 40 -2.82 -8.54 -11.32
CA TRP A 40 -1.98 -9.41 -10.51
C TRP A 40 -2.08 -10.87 -10.95
N THR A 41 -3.29 -11.37 -11.20
CA THR A 41 -3.51 -12.74 -11.69
C THR A 41 -2.79 -12.98 -13.02
N GLU A 42 -2.89 -12.05 -13.95
CA GLU A 42 -2.19 -12.11 -15.23
C GLU A 42 -0.65 -12.07 -15.06
N THR A 43 -0.17 -11.28 -14.08
CA THR A 43 1.26 -11.23 -13.73
C THR A 43 1.74 -12.57 -13.19
N LEU A 44 0.97 -13.25 -12.33
CA LEU A 44 1.29 -14.59 -11.85
C LEU A 44 1.30 -15.64 -12.97
N ASN A 45 0.53 -15.43 -14.04
CA ASN A 45 0.54 -16.26 -15.24
C ASN A 45 1.72 -15.98 -16.18
N GLY A 46 2.69 -15.16 -15.73
CA GLY A 46 3.95 -14.91 -16.44
C GLY A 46 3.94 -13.70 -17.38
N ARG A 47 2.86 -12.92 -17.44
CA ARG A 47 2.84 -11.64 -18.17
C ARG A 47 3.60 -10.57 -17.37
N LYS A 48 4.37 -9.74 -18.10
CA LYS A 48 5.17 -8.67 -17.48
C LYS A 48 4.43 -7.35 -17.55
N GLU A 49 4.58 -6.54 -16.51
CA GLU A 49 4.11 -5.13 -16.43
C GLU A 49 2.65 -4.97 -16.85
N VAL A 50 1.79 -5.86 -16.35
CA VAL A 50 0.36 -5.85 -16.69
C VAL A 50 -0.30 -4.63 -16.07
N LYS A 51 -0.65 -3.66 -16.90
CA LYS A 51 -1.34 -2.45 -16.48
C LYS A 51 -2.79 -2.77 -16.11
N PRO A 52 -3.29 -2.32 -14.93
CA PRO A 52 -4.66 -2.58 -14.51
C PRO A 52 -5.72 -1.88 -15.40
N TRP A 53 -5.34 -0.78 -16.06
CA TRP A 53 -6.12 -0.09 -17.12
C TRP A 53 -5.18 0.53 -18.14
N PRO A 54 -5.65 0.83 -19.38
CA PRO A 54 -4.77 1.22 -20.51
C PRO A 54 -3.88 2.45 -20.26
N TRP A 55 -4.34 3.39 -19.45
CA TRP A 55 -3.61 4.63 -19.12
C TRP A 55 -2.93 4.58 -17.75
N ALA A 56 -2.85 3.41 -17.11
CA ALA A 56 -2.09 3.29 -15.87
C ALA A 56 -0.60 3.48 -16.12
N ASP A 57 0.06 4.17 -15.22
CA ASP A 57 1.51 4.38 -15.19
C ASP A 57 2.22 3.45 -14.18
N THR A 58 1.47 2.49 -13.64
CA THR A 58 1.93 1.51 -12.68
C THR A 58 1.36 0.11 -12.96
N TRP A 59 1.95 -0.91 -12.37
CA TRP A 59 1.52 -2.32 -12.47
C TRP A 59 1.84 -3.07 -11.18
N PRO A 60 1.19 -4.21 -10.87
CA PRO A 60 1.51 -5.05 -9.73
C PRO A 60 2.93 -5.64 -9.80
N VAL A 61 3.67 -5.55 -8.69
CA VAL A 61 5.03 -6.13 -8.57
C VAL A 61 5.13 -7.19 -7.48
N SER A 62 4.26 -7.15 -6.49
CA SER A 62 4.18 -8.15 -5.42
C SER A 62 2.85 -8.02 -4.68
N ARG A 63 2.58 -8.99 -3.77
CA ARG A 63 1.47 -8.90 -2.82
C ARG A 63 2.02 -8.96 -1.41
N LEU A 64 1.71 -7.95 -0.61
CA LEU A 64 2.01 -7.89 0.82
C LEU A 64 0.84 -8.46 1.60
N THR A 65 1.11 -9.42 2.49
CA THR A 65 0.13 -10.00 3.42
C THR A 65 0.61 -9.86 4.85
N VAL A 66 -0.31 -9.55 5.75
CA VAL A 66 -0.12 -9.51 7.21
C VAL A 66 -1.09 -10.51 7.82
N PRO A 67 -0.69 -11.77 8.05
CA PRO A 67 -1.59 -12.85 8.46
C PRO A 67 -2.35 -12.54 9.75
N ARG A 68 -1.66 -12.00 10.77
CA ARG A 68 -2.28 -11.68 12.07
C ARG A 68 -3.44 -10.69 11.96
N LEU A 69 -3.38 -9.77 11.01
CA LEU A 69 -4.43 -8.76 10.80
C LEU A 69 -5.41 -9.12 9.67
N GLY A 70 -5.20 -10.23 8.97
CA GLY A 70 -6.01 -10.63 7.81
C GLY A 70 -5.93 -9.63 6.64
N ILE A 71 -4.82 -8.90 6.55
CA ILE A 71 -4.62 -7.86 5.53
C ILE A 71 -3.86 -8.43 4.34
N SER A 72 -4.33 -8.13 3.14
CA SER A 72 -3.63 -8.40 1.88
C SER A 72 -3.73 -7.16 0.99
N ARG A 73 -2.60 -6.75 0.40
CA ARG A 73 -2.51 -5.58 -0.49
C ARG A 73 -1.61 -5.88 -1.67
N ILE A 74 -2.05 -5.51 -2.86
CA ILE A 74 -1.20 -5.52 -4.05
C ILE A 74 -0.23 -4.35 -3.94
N VAL A 75 1.05 -4.63 -4.12
CA VAL A 75 2.12 -3.64 -4.18
C VAL A 75 2.37 -3.26 -5.62
N LEU A 76 2.41 -1.97 -5.88
CA LEU A 76 2.50 -1.37 -7.20
C LEU A 76 3.94 -0.97 -7.54
N ALA A 77 4.27 -0.90 -8.80
CA ALA A 77 5.53 -0.38 -9.31
C ALA A 77 5.60 1.15 -9.08
N GLY A 78 6.64 1.61 -8.38
CA GLY A 78 6.82 3.01 -8.03
C GLY A 78 5.98 3.48 -6.85
N ALA A 79 6.42 4.56 -6.23
CA ALA A 79 5.77 5.18 -5.07
C ALA A 79 5.45 6.66 -5.34
N ASN A 80 5.05 6.97 -6.58
CA ASN A 80 4.55 8.30 -6.94
C ASN A 80 3.09 8.47 -6.49
N GLY A 81 2.60 9.72 -6.50
CA GLY A 81 1.27 10.04 -6.00
C GLY A 81 0.14 9.31 -6.73
N SER A 82 0.29 9.02 -8.04
CA SER A 82 -0.70 8.29 -8.82
C SER A 82 -0.76 6.81 -8.42
N ALA A 83 0.37 6.14 -8.23
CA ALA A 83 0.42 4.76 -7.77
C ALA A 83 -0.12 4.63 -6.33
N LEU A 84 0.33 5.51 -5.42
CA LEU A 84 -0.07 5.49 -4.01
C LEU A 84 -1.56 5.73 -3.78
N ALA A 85 -2.26 6.36 -4.72
CA ALA A 85 -3.72 6.51 -4.65
C ALA A 85 -4.47 5.17 -4.73
N PHE A 86 -3.87 4.16 -5.36
CA PHE A 86 -4.51 2.86 -5.62
C PHE A 86 -3.96 1.72 -4.77
N GLY A 87 -2.75 1.84 -4.25
CA GLY A 87 -2.11 0.80 -3.44
C GLY A 87 -0.78 1.24 -2.83
N PRO A 88 -0.17 0.43 -1.95
CA PRO A 88 1.21 0.64 -1.56
C PRO A 88 2.12 0.49 -2.77
N GLY A 89 3.20 1.27 -2.81
CA GLY A 89 4.13 1.33 -3.92
C GLY A 89 5.54 0.92 -3.54
N HIS A 90 6.19 0.13 -4.38
CA HIS A 90 7.59 -0.24 -4.24
C HIS A 90 8.51 0.90 -4.71
N LEU A 91 9.47 1.30 -3.90
CA LEU A 91 10.46 2.32 -4.26
C LEU A 91 11.51 1.71 -5.21
N PHE A 92 11.61 2.22 -6.44
CA PHE A 92 12.58 1.73 -7.44
C PHE A 92 14.06 1.85 -7.02
N LYS A 93 14.38 2.74 -6.07
CA LYS A 93 15.74 2.89 -5.54
C LYS A 93 16.11 1.85 -4.49
N SER A 94 15.17 1.03 -4.07
CA SER A 94 15.36 -0.06 -3.11
C SER A 94 15.50 -1.41 -3.83
N ALA A 95 15.87 -2.46 -3.10
CA ALA A 95 15.98 -3.80 -3.66
C ALA A 95 14.64 -4.28 -4.23
N SER A 96 14.68 -5.02 -5.33
CA SER A 96 13.48 -5.65 -5.89
C SER A 96 12.99 -6.80 -5.00
N PRO A 97 11.67 -7.09 -4.97
CA PRO A 97 11.16 -8.25 -4.23
C PRO A 97 11.87 -9.54 -4.66
N GLY A 98 12.56 -10.18 -3.69
CA GLY A 98 13.32 -11.40 -3.90
C GLY A 98 14.85 -11.21 -3.98
N ASP A 99 15.34 -10.01 -4.22
CA ASP A 99 16.77 -9.71 -4.24
C ASP A 99 17.34 -9.55 -2.82
N LYS A 100 18.67 -9.52 -2.71
CA LYS A 100 19.36 -9.07 -1.50
C LYS A 100 19.21 -7.57 -1.35
N GLY A 101 19.25 -7.08 -0.12
CA GLY A 101 19.10 -5.68 0.21
C GLY A 101 17.76 -5.38 0.89
N ASN A 102 17.43 -4.10 1.01
CA ASN A 102 16.21 -3.65 1.64
C ASN A 102 15.11 -3.35 0.60
N ILE A 103 14.02 -4.09 0.65
CA ILE A 103 12.82 -3.82 -0.12
C ILE A 103 12.03 -2.74 0.60
N VAL A 104 11.81 -1.59 -0.03
CA VAL A 104 11.06 -0.49 0.60
C VAL A 104 9.71 -0.30 -0.10
N ILE A 105 8.65 -0.38 0.70
CA ILE A 105 7.27 -0.20 0.24
C ILE A 105 6.66 0.97 0.99
N ALA A 106 6.20 1.97 0.24
CA ALA A 106 5.52 3.15 0.78
C ALA A 106 4.00 3.05 0.63
N GLY A 107 3.27 3.69 1.52
CA GLY A 107 1.83 3.76 1.44
C GLY A 107 1.25 4.93 2.24
N HIS A 108 0.06 5.39 1.85
CA HIS A 108 -0.62 6.44 2.59
C HIS A 108 -1.05 5.97 3.99
N ARG A 109 -0.75 6.79 5.00
CA ARG A 109 -1.06 6.57 6.42
C ARG A 109 -2.54 6.30 6.67
N ASP A 110 -3.40 7.04 5.99
CA ASP A 110 -4.83 7.05 6.30
C ASP A 110 -5.63 5.96 5.56
N THR A 111 -5.00 5.27 4.60
CA THR A 111 -5.65 4.26 3.75
C THR A 111 -4.89 2.94 3.76
N HIS A 112 -3.97 2.76 2.80
CA HIS A 112 -3.31 1.48 2.55
C HIS A 112 -2.42 1.01 3.69
N PHE A 113 -1.81 1.94 4.46
CA PHE A 113 -0.90 1.68 5.57
C PHE A 113 -1.41 2.15 6.93
N SER A 114 -2.72 2.39 7.06
CA SER A 114 -3.33 2.69 8.36
C SER A 114 -3.10 1.60 9.41
N PHE A 115 -2.96 0.36 8.98
CA PHE A 115 -2.71 -0.80 9.84
C PHE A 115 -1.29 -0.86 10.44
N LEU A 116 -0.33 -0.06 9.95
CA LEU A 116 1.04 -0.09 10.50
C LEU A 116 1.09 0.26 11.98
N ARG A 117 0.13 1.06 12.48
CA ARG A 117 -0.02 1.37 13.90
C ARG A 117 -0.33 0.13 14.78
N ASP A 118 -0.90 -0.91 14.18
CA ASP A 118 -1.35 -2.12 14.88
C ASP A 118 -0.32 -3.25 14.81
N LEU A 119 0.77 -3.06 14.07
CA LEU A 119 1.86 -4.03 13.94
C LEU A 119 2.69 -4.09 15.21
N LYS A 120 3.21 -5.29 15.49
CA LYS A 120 4.04 -5.57 16.66
C LYS A 120 5.34 -6.22 16.24
N ILE A 121 6.40 -5.99 17.01
CA ILE A 121 7.66 -6.74 16.88
C ILE A 121 7.34 -8.24 17.01
N GLY A 122 7.87 -9.04 16.10
CA GLY A 122 7.58 -10.47 16.00
C GLY A 122 6.47 -10.87 15.03
N ASP A 123 5.63 -9.92 14.57
CA ASP A 123 4.64 -10.20 13.51
C ASP A 123 5.33 -10.63 12.21
N SER A 124 4.66 -11.49 11.46
CA SER A 124 5.11 -11.91 10.14
C SER A 124 4.50 -11.03 9.04
N LEU A 125 5.34 -10.65 8.10
CA LEU A 125 4.97 -10.03 6.83
C LEU A 125 5.31 -11.01 5.70
N GLU A 126 4.40 -11.20 4.77
CA GLU A 126 4.60 -12.10 3.63
C GLU A 126 4.61 -11.29 2.35
N ILE A 127 5.63 -11.52 1.50
CA ILE A 127 5.74 -10.94 0.16
C ILE A 127 5.62 -12.07 -0.86
N GLN A 128 4.48 -12.15 -1.53
CA GLN A 128 4.32 -13.01 -2.70
C GLN A 128 4.89 -12.30 -3.93
N MET A 129 5.83 -12.97 -4.59
CA MET A 129 6.50 -12.47 -5.79
C MET A 129 5.76 -12.88 -7.06
N VAL A 130 6.12 -12.26 -8.18
CA VAL A 130 5.56 -12.54 -9.51
C VAL A 130 5.75 -14.00 -9.98
N ASN A 131 6.71 -14.74 -9.43
CA ASN A 131 6.95 -16.16 -9.69
C ASN A 131 6.18 -17.08 -8.72
N SER A 132 5.17 -16.56 -8.03
CA SER A 132 4.33 -17.24 -7.05
C SER A 132 5.04 -17.68 -5.75
N LYS A 133 6.35 -17.45 -5.61
CA LYS A 133 7.05 -17.73 -4.35
C LYS A 133 6.70 -16.67 -3.31
N THR A 134 6.56 -17.10 -2.07
CA THR A 134 6.31 -16.22 -0.94
C THR A 134 7.54 -16.16 -0.04
N LEU A 135 7.98 -14.94 0.27
CA LEU A 135 9.04 -14.67 1.24
C LEU A 135 8.42 -14.23 2.54
N ILE A 136 8.90 -14.78 3.65
CA ILE A 136 8.42 -14.45 4.99
C ILE A 136 9.46 -13.58 5.67
N TYR A 137 9.01 -12.44 6.18
CA TYR A 137 9.79 -11.51 6.97
C TYR A 137 9.19 -11.42 8.37
N GLN A 138 10.02 -11.25 9.39
CA GLN A 138 9.58 -11.02 10.77
C GLN A 138 9.95 -9.61 11.19
N ILE A 139 8.99 -8.86 11.74
CA ILE A 139 9.22 -7.50 12.22
C ILE A 139 10.20 -7.54 13.39
N THR A 140 11.28 -6.79 13.26
CA THR A 140 12.35 -6.69 14.27
C THR A 140 12.41 -5.33 14.92
N ASP A 141 11.95 -4.28 14.24
CA ASP A 141 12.02 -2.93 14.77
C ASP A 141 10.95 -2.01 14.15
N THR A 142 10.65 -0.91 14.85
CA THR A 142 9.86 0.21 14.35
C THR A 142 10.49 1.52 14.79
N THR A 143 10.60 2.48 13.89
CA THR A 143 11.25 3.77 14.19
C THR A 143 10.57 4.93 13.47
N ILE A 144 10.82 6.14 13.96
CA ILE A 144 10.38 7.39 13.34
C ILE A 144 11.62 8.13 12.86
N VAL A 145 11.61 8.54 11.60
CA VAL A 145 12.70 9.27 10.96
C VAL A 145 12.20 10.56 10.32
N ASP A 146 13.12 11.48 10.00
CA ASP A 146 12.81 12.64 9.16
C ASP A 146 12.59 12.19 7.70
N GLU A 147 11.79 12.93 6.94
CA GLU A 147 11.49 12.61 5.53
C GLU A 147 12.72 12.68 4.61
N ASN A 148 13.75 13.42 5.03
CA ASN A 148 15.01 13.55 4.29
C ASN A 148 16.03 12.47 4.67
N ASP A 149 15.78 11.70 5.72
CA ASP A 149 16.60 10.56 6.07
C ASP A 149 16.37 9.43 5.08
N THR A 150 17.41 9.04 4.38
CA THR A 150 17.37 7.99 3.36
C THR A 150 18.32 6.83 3.68
N GLU A 151 18.95 6.81 4.85
CA GLU A 151 19.90 5.76 5.22
C GLU A 151 19.25 4.37 5.26
N PHE A 152 17.97 4.29 5.60
CA PHE A 152 17.21 3.03 5.59
C PHE A 152 17.01 2.42 4.19
N LEU A 153 17.26 3.17 3.11
CA LEU A 153 17.10 2.65 1.74
C LEU A 153 18.17 1.65 1.36
N VAL A 154 19.33 1.70 1.99
CA VAL A 154 20.50 0.90 1.63
C VAL A 154 20.76 -0.14 2.71
N SER A 155 20.84 -1.41 2.30
CA SER A 155 21.35 -2.52 3.10
C SER A 155 22.02 -3.49 2.13
N ASP A 156 23.33 -3.64 2.23
CA ASP A 156 24.09 -4.42 1.24
C ASP A 156 24.10 -5.92 1.52
N ASP A 157 24.01 -6.35 2.79
CA ASP A 157 24.23 -7.74 3.18
C ASP A 157 23.00 -8.48 3.72
N GLU A 158 21.97 -7.78 4.18
CA GLU A 158 20.79 -8.39 4.76
C GLU A 158 19.57 -8.28 3.84
N ARG A 159 18.72 -9.30 3.86
CA ARG A 159 17.38 -9.21 3.23
C ARG A 159 16.41 -8.56 4.20
N LEU A 160 16.09 -7.30 3.96
CA LEU A 160 15.16 -6.52 4.75
C LEU A 160 13.89 -6.19 3.95
N LEU A 161 12.82 -5.95 4.69
CA LEU A 161 11.59 -5.36 4.20
C LEU A 161 11.24 -4.18 5.09
N THR A 162 11.16 -2.99 4.52
CA THR A 162 10.77 -1.77 5.22
C THR A 162 9.45 -1.25 4.67
N LEU A 163 8.45 -1.13 5.55
CA LEU A 163 7.18 -0.45 5.24
C LEU A 163 7.28 0.98 5.76
N ILE A 164 6.96 1.97 4.92
CA ILE A 164 7.08 3.39 5.27
C ILE A 164 5.78 4.15 5.03
N THR A 165 5.40 4.98 5.99
CA THR A 165 4.24 5.89 5.88
C THR A 165 4.49 7.21 6.58
N CYS A 166 3.61 8.20 6.38
CA CYS A 166 3.66 9.47 7.10
C CYS A 166 3.34 9.28 8.59
N TYR A 167 3.92 10.14 9.44
CA TYR A 167 3.69 10.17 10.89
C TYR A 167 3.44 11.63 11.34
N PRO A 168 2.65 11.85 12.43
CA PRO A 168 1.92 10.90 13.27
C PRO A 168 0.62 10.38 12.62
N PHE A 169 0.11 9.22 13.13
CA PHE A 169 -1.07 8.54 12.58
C PHE A 169 -2.39 9.29 12.76
N ASP A 170 -2.47 10.20 13.71
CA ASP A 170 -3.64 11.00 14.06
C ASP A 170 -3.58 12.44 13.54
N ALA A 171 -2.56 12.80 12.75
CA ALA A 171 -2.45 14.14 12.20
C ALA A 171 -3.61 14.42 11.22
N ILE A 172 -4.24 15.59 11.40
CA ILE A 172 -5.32 16.08 10.52
C ILE A 172 -4.75 16.51 9.16
N GLU A 173 -3.54 17.10 9.17
CA GLU A 173 -2.88 17.54 7.96
C GLU A 173 -2.20 16.36 7.24
N THR A 174 -2.25 16.39 5.92
CA THR A 174 -1.56 15.43 5.06
C THR A 174 -0.08 15.79 4.92
N GLY A 175 0.79 14.78 4.87
CA GLY A 175 2.23 14.99 4.78
C GLY A 175 2.86 15.15 6.18
N GLY A 176 3.72 16.13 6.35
CA GLY A 176 4.54 16.33 7.54
C GLY A 176 5.94 15.76 7.38
N PRO A 177 6.91 16.21 8.21
CA PRO A 177 8.32 15.90 8.01
C PRO A 177 8.72 14.51 8.52
N GLN A 178 7.84 13.79 9.20
CA GLN A 178 8.18 12.52 9.82
C GLN A 178 7.61 11.33 9.07
N ARG A 179 8.35 10.23 9.10
CA ARG A 179 7.99 8.93 8.54
C ARG A 179 8.05 7.86 9.61
N TYR A 180 7.03 7.01 9.65
CA TYR A 180 7.02 5.80 10.47
C TYR A 180 7.48 4.63 9.63
N LEU A 181 8.52 3.94 10.10
CA LEU A 181 9.12 2.78 9.48
C LEU A 181 8.81 1.53 10.31
N VAL A 182 8.44 0.47 9.61
CA VAL A 182 8.40 -0.90 10.16
C VAL A 182 9.45 -1.70 9.43
N ILE A 183 10.43 -2.21 10.18
CA ILE A 183 11.58 -2.94 9.64
C ILE A 183 11.42 -4.42 9.97
N ALA A 184 11.50 -5.26 8.95
CA ALA A 184 11.40 -6.70 9.08
C ALA A 184 12.57 -7.41 8.41
N LYS A 185 13.09 -8.46 9.05
CA LYS A 185 14.17 -9.30 8.53
C LYS A 185 13.62 -10.57 7.90
N TYR A 186 14.24 -11.02 6.81
CA TYR A 186 13.90 -12.28 6.17
C TYR A 186 14.03 -13.44 7.12
N LYS A 187 12.96 -14.23 7.23
CA LYS A 187 12.94 -15.45 8.03
C LYS A 187 13.33 -16.63 7.16
N ILE A 188 14.51 -17.19 7.43
CA ILE A 188 14.95 -18.43 6.76
C ILE A 188 14.06 -19.56 7.30
N GLU A 189 13.20 -20.12 6.45
CA GLU A 189 12.53 -21.39 6.79
C GLU A 189 13.61 -22.50 6.85
N ARG A 190 13.84 -23.05 8.04
CA ARG A 190 14.57 -24.30 8.15
C ARG A 190 13.64 -25.40 7.64
N THR A 191 13.84 -25.82 6.40
CA THR A 191 13.27 -27.09 5.93
C THR A 191 13.89 -28.19 6.77
N PHE A 192 13.12 -28.76 7.70
CA PHE A 192 13.52 -30.01 8.34
C PHE A 192 13.43 -31.08 7.25
N ILE A 193 14.61 -31.62 6.86
CA ILE A 193 14.76 -32.80 6.01
C ILE A 193 14.48 -34.04 6.86
#